data_f581d99ad6b3cfdaac99a5c65bc9b1c0
#
_entry.id   f581d99ad6b3cfdaac99a5c65bc9b1c0
#
_cell.length_a   1.000
_cell.length_b   1.000
_cell.length_c   1.000
_cell.angle_alpha   90.00
_cell.angle_beta   90.00
_cell.angle_gamma   90.00
#
_symmetry.space_group_name_H-M   'P 1'
#
loop_
_entity.id
_entity.type
_entity.pdbx_description
1 polymer ?
#
loop_
_entity_poly.entity_id
_entity_poly.type
_entity_poly.pdbx_seq_one_letter_code
_entity_poly.pdbx_strand_id
1 'polypeptide(L)'
;VTYPGPPRPVRISATPLAELAGQLGVAAPDGSAEVTGITHDSRAVRPGDLYAALPGARLHGADFVTQAAGLGAAAVLTDPAGAERAAAAGLPALVVDDPRARMGELAATIYGHPGRDLLQIGITGTSGKTTTAYLVEGGLRTAKSTGLIGTVEMRIGDERIKSERTTPEATDLQALFAVMRERGTEAVAMEVSSHALVLGRVDACVFDIAVFTNLSPEHMEFHSGMEDYFQAKAQLFTPKRSRLGVVNVDDEYGRRLAGEATVPVVTYSAEGHPDADWRADEVKVGPLDSTFTVLGPRGERIAARSPLAGPFNVANTLAAIVALAAAGLDPQAAADGVAAVPGVPGRLERVDEGQPFFAVVDYAHKTDAVESVLRALRKVTEGRLHAVLGCGGDRDTTKREPMGAAVARFADTAVLTSDNPRSEDPLAILATMLQGAASVPAHERGEVQVFEDRAAAIAAAVARAEPGDTVLVAGKGHEQGQDIAGVVRPFDDRQVLREAIQKIQGRDPE
;
A
#
# COMPACT_ATOMS: atom_id res chain seq x y z
N VAL A 1 18.65 -8.70 19.32
CA VAL A 1 17.81 -9.40 18.33
C VAL A 1 18.31 -8.99 16.98
N THR A 2 18.94 -9.92 16.24
CA THR A 2 19.36 -9.70 14.85
C THR A 2 18.12 -9.48 14.00
N TYR A 3 18.05 -8.37 13.30
CA TYR A 3 17.01 -8.11 12.30
C TYR A 3 17.18 -9.14 11.17
N PRO A 4 16.20 -10.01 10.92
CA PRO A 4 16.40 -11.11 9.96
C PRO A 4 16.44 -10.61 8.51
N GLY A 5 16.11 -9.35 8.26
CA GLY A 5 15.92 -8.77 6.93
C GLY A 5 14.75 -9.44 6.16
N PRO A 6 14.47 -8.96 4.95
CA PRO A 6 13.45 -9.58 4.10
C PRO A 6 13.85 -11.01 3.68
N PRO A 7 12.88 -11.85 3.28
CA PRO A 7 13.18 -13.17 2.72
C PRO A 7 14.17 -13.08 1.56
N ARG A 8 15.07 -14.04 1.50
CA ARG A 8 16.05 -14.16 0.41
C ARG A 8 16.03 -15.57 -0.16
N PRO A 9 16.29 -15.71 -1.47
CA PRO A 9 16.35 -17.02 -2.12
C PRO A 9 17.47 -17.87 -1.50
N VAL A 10 17.26 -19.19 -1.51
CA VAL A 10 18.25 -20.15 -1.00
C VAL A 10 19.22 -20.55 -2.12
N ARG A 11 18.74 -20.59 -3.35
CA ARG A 11 19.52 -20.99 -4.53
C ARG A 11 19.96 -19.75 -5.29
N ILE A 12 21.19 -19.31 -5.06
CA ILE A 12 21.79 -18.16 -5.75
C ILE A 12 23.10 -18.62 -6.37
N SER A 13 23.26 -18.37 -7.66
CA SER A 13 24.57 -18.51 -8.32
C SER A 13 25.43 -17.31 -7.95
N ALA A 14 26.69 -17.55 -7.64
CA ALA A 14 27.62 -16.47 -7.39
C ALA A 14 27.82 -15.65 -8.67
N THR A 15 27.79 -14.33 -8.53
CA THR A 15 28.00 -13.36 -9.62
C THR A 15 29.37 -12.72 -9.46
N PRO A 16 30.27 -12.82 -10.47
CA PRO A 16 31.57 -12.16 -10.42
C PRO A 16 31.44 -10.64 -10.30
N LEU A 17 32.22 -10.04 -9.39
CA LEU A 17 32.23 -8.59 -9.22
C LEU A 17 32.65 -7.87 -10.50
N ALA A 18 33.50 -8.48 -11.33
CA ALA A 18 33.92 -7.98 -12.63
C ALA A 18 32.73 -7.84 -13.63
N GLU A 19 31.76 -8.75 -13.58
CA GLU A 19 30.54 -8.66 -14.38
C GLU A 19 29.71 -7.43 -13.99
N LEU A 20 29.53 -7.22 -12.68
CA LEU A 20 28.81 -6.05 -12.15
C LEU A 20 29.54 -4.74 -12.48
N ALA A 21 30.88 -4.74 -12.38
CA ALA A 21 31.70 -3.59 -12.79
C ALA A 21 31.50 -3.26 -14.29
N GLY A 22 31.49 -4.28 -15.15
CA GLY A 22 31.23 -4.14 -16.58
C GLY A 22 29.83 -3.57 -16.84
N GLN A 23 28.82 -4.02 -16.13
CA GLN A 23 27.45 -3.48 -16.22
C GLN A 23 27.37 -2.00 -15.81
N LEU A 24 28.16 -1.60 -14.82
CA LEU A 24 28.24 -0.21 -14.35
C LEU A 24 29.10 0.68 -15.24
N GLY A 25 29.95 0.11 -16.09
CA GLY A 25 30.94 0.85 -16.89
C GLY A 25 32.09 1.39 -16.04
N VAL A 26 32.42 0.74 -14.93
CA VAL A 26 33.54 1.11 -14.04
C VAL A 26 34.65 0.05 -14.09
N ALA A 27 35.84 0.40 -13.61
CA ALA A 27 36.94 -0.55 -13.51
C ALA A 27 36.59 -1.65 -12.51
N ALA A 28 36.87 -2.90 -12.89
CA ALA A 28 36.72 -4.02 -11.97
C ALA A 28 37.77 -3.88 -10.84
N PRO A 29 37.38 -4.05 -9.57
CA PRO A 29 38.33 -4.16 -8.49
C PRO A 29 39.27 -5.36 -8.69
N ASP A 30 40.50 -5.25 -8.17
CA ASP A 30 41.46 -6.36 -8.22
C ASP A 30 40.91 -7.59 -7.46
N GLY A 31 41.12 -8.78 -8.03
CA GLY A 31 40.76 -10.03 -7.41
C GLY A 31 39.56 -10.74 -8.07
N SER A 32 39.26 -11.93 -7.57
CA SER A 32 38.17 -12.81 -8.07
C SER A 32 36.96 -12.81 -7.13
N ALA A 33 36.61 -11.65 -6.55
CA ALA A 33 35.48 -11.56 -5.65
C ALA A 33 34.17 -11.83 -6.37
N GLU A 34 33.30 -12.62 -5.72
CA GLU A 34 31.96 -12.95 -6.18
C GLU A 34 30.95 -12.56 -5.12
N VAL A 35 29.73 -12.25 -5.54
CA VAL A 35 28.62 -11.91 -4.65
C VAL A 35 27.43 -12.84 -4.86
N THR A 36 26.72 -13.13 -3.76
CA THR A 36 25.54 -14.01 -3.74
C THR A 36 24.29 -13.28 -3.24
N GLY A 37 24.37 -11.99 -3.03
CA GLY A 37 23.23 -11.16 -2.61
C GLY A 37 23.60 -9.70 -2.58
N ILE A 38 22.62 -8.86 -2.29
CA ILE A 38 22.79 -7.42 -2.14
C ILE A 38 21.85 -6.88 -1.06
N THR A 39 22.33 -5.94 -0.27
CA THR A 39 21.51 -5.18 0.68
C THR A 39 22.03 -3.76 0.86
N HIS A 40 21.14 -2.81 1.16
CA HIS A 40 21.48 -1.45 1.58
C HIS A 40 21.42 -1.27 3.10
N ASP A 41 20.93 -2.26 3.85
CA ASP A 41 20.90 -2.24 5.32
C ASP A 41 22.12 -2.97 5.89
N SER A 42 23.01 -2.23 6.54
CA SER A 42 24.25 -2.78 7.15
C SER A 42 23.98 -3.85 8.21
N ARG A 43 22.77 -3.87 8.80
CA ARG A 43 22.36 -4.84 9.84
C ARG A 43 21.84 -6.15 9.23
N ALA A 44 21.40 -6.11 7.97
CA ALA A 44 20.85 -7.24 7.23
C ALA A 44 21.84 -7.91 6.29
N VAL A 45 23.11 -7.52 6.34
CA VAL A 45 24.20 -8.11 5.55
C VAL A 45 24.34 -9.60 5.89
N ARG A 46 24.47 -10.42 4.86
CA ARG A 46 24.78 -11.86 4.94
C ARG A 46 26.13 -12.14 4.28
N PRO A 47 26.83 -13.22 4.68
CA PRO A 47 28.08 -13.60 4.02
C PRO A 47 27.91 -13.71 2.50
N GLY A 48 28.81 -13.04 1.77
CA GLY A 48 28.76 -12.98 0.30
C GLY A 48 27.94 -11.84 -0.29
N ASP A 49 27.36 -10.95 0.52
CA ASP A 49 26.58 -9.82 0.00
C ASP A 49 27.46 -8.70 -0.59
N LEU A 50 26.92 -8.06 -1.62
CA LEU A 50 27.27 -6.69 -2.01
C LEU A 50 26.56 -5.72 -1.07
N TYR A 51 27.28 -4.97 -0.27
CA TYR A 51 26.69 -3.93 0.58
C TYR A 51 26.55 -2.62 -0.20
N ALA A 52 25.33 -2.14 -0.43
CA ALA A 52 25.06 -0.86 -1.05
C ALA A 52 25.12 0.26 -0.01
N ALA A 53 26.26 0.89 0.11
CA ALA A 53 26.55 1.97 1.06
C ALA A 53 26.13 3.32 0.47
N LEU A 54 24.83 3.65 0.63
CA LEU A 54 24.20 4.81 0.02
C LEU A 54 24.44 6.10 0.82
N PRO A 55 24.61 7.26 0.15
CA PRO A 55 24.53 8.55 0.83
C PRO A 55 23.14 8.76 1.41
N GLY A 56 23.04 9.12 2.68
CA GLY A 56 21.81 9.41 3.38
C GLY A 56 21.73 10.87 3.84
N ALA A 57 20.54 11.32 4.25
CA ALA A 57 20.30 12.70 4.68
C ALA A 57 21.07 13.10 5.96
N ARG A 58 21.38 12.16 6.84
CA ARG A 58 22.06 12.40 8.14
C ARG A 58 23.39 11.68 8.24
N LEU A 59 23.50 10.48 7.73
CA LEU A 59 24.66 9.60 7.81
C LEU A 59 24.92 9.00 6.42
N HIS A 60 26.16 8.73 6.11
CA HIS A 60 26.52 8.00 4.91
C HIS A 60 26.55 6.49 5.18
N GLY A 61 25.98 5.67 4.27
CA GLY A 61 26.01 4.20 4.41
C GLY A 61 27.43 3.65 4.57
N ALA A 62 28.45 4.31 4.00
CA ALA A 62 29.84 3.92 4.15
C ALA A 62 30.38 4.04 5.59
N ASP A 63 29.71 4.78 6.48
CA ASP A 63 30.06 4.82 7.91
C ASP A 63 29.86 3.45 8.58
N PHE A 64 29.07 2.56 7.97
CA PHE A 64 28.76 1.21 8.45
C PHE A 64 29.50 0.10 7.69
N VAL A 65 30.45 0.43 6.81
CA VAL A 65 31.17 -0.58 6.00
C VAL A 65 31.95 -1.56 6.88
N THR A 66 32.58 -1.10 7.97
CA THR A 66 33.26 -1.99 8.92
C THR A 66 32.30 -3.01 9.55
N GLN A 67 31.08 -2.59 9.88
CA GLN A 67 30.03 -3.49 10.37
C GLN A 67 29.63 -4.51 9.28
N ALA A 68 29.44 -4.04 8.05
CA ALA A 68 29.11 -4.90 6.92
C ALA A 68 30.21 -5.94 6.64
N ALA A 69 31.48 -5.52 6.68
CA ALA A 69 32.64 -6.42 6.57
C ALA A 69 32.63 -7.49 7.67
N GLY A 70 32.36 -7.08 8.91
CA GLY A 70 32.28 -8.00 10.05
C GLY A 70 31.12 -9.01 9.95
N LEU A 71 30.06 -8.71 9.18
CA LEU A 71 28.96 -9.62 8.87
C LEU A 71 29.22 -10.46 7.61
N GLY A 72 30.34 -10.23 6.92
CA GLY A 72 30.76 -11.05 5.77
C GLY A 72 30.38 -10.47 4.41
N ALA A 73 30.16 -9.17 4.28
CA ALA A 73 30.05 -8.53 2.98
C ALA A 73 31.27 -8.88 2.11
N ALA A 74 31.05 -9.24 0.85
CA ALA A 74 32.10 -9.57 -0.09
C ALA A 74 32.62 -8.34 -0.85
N ALA A 75 31.79 -7.32 -1.00
CA ALA A 75 32.10 -6.09 -1.71
C ALA A 75 31.18 -4.94 -1.28
N VAL A 76 31.48 -3.73 -1.72
CA VAL A 76 30.70 -2.51 -1.46
C VAL A 76 30.35 -1.83 -2.78
N LEU A 77 29.09 -1.40 -2.94
CA LEU A 77 28.65 -0.43 -3.92
C LEU A 77 28.56 0.93 -3.22
N THR A 78 29.25 1.95 -3.70
CA THR A 78 29.24 3.26 -3.04
C THR A 78 29.54 4.38 -4.04
N ASP A 79 29.47 5.63 -3.56
CA ASP A 79 29.93 6.82 -4.27
C ASP A 79 31.44 7.12 -3.98
N PRO A 80 32.05 8.10 -4.65
CA PRO A 80 33.44 8.47 -4.40
C PRO A 80 33.75 8.82 -2.93
N ALA A 81 32.79 9.39 -2.19
CA ALA A 81 32.95 9.74 -0.79
C ALA A 81 33.04 8.51 0.14
N GLY A 82 32.45 7.39 -0.26
CA GLY A 82 32.49 6.13 0.48
C GLY A 82 33.68 5.23 0.13
N ALA A 83 34.36 5.48 -0.98
CA ALA A 83 35.42 4.60 -1.51
C ALA A 83 36.59 4.38 -0.53
N GLU A 84 37.09 5.44 0.14
CA GLU A 84 38.18 5.34 1.13
C GLU A 84 37.81 4.47 2.33
N ARG A 85 36.56 4.56 2.79
CA ARG A 85 36.04 3.75 3.91
C ARG A 85 35.93 2.28 3.55
N ALA A 86 35.52 1.98 2.29
CA ALA A 86 35.48 0.62 1.79
C ALA A 86 36.92 0.02 1.75
N ALA A 87 37.88 0.76 1.21
CA ALA A 87 39.29 0.36 1.17
C ALA A 87 39.87 0.15 2.58
N ALA A 88 39.59 1.05 3.52
CA ALA A 88 40.02 0.93 4.92
C ALA A 88 39.44 -0.31 5.63
N ALA A 89 38.24 -0.77 5.23
CA ALA A 89 37.62 -2.00 5.71
C ALA A 89 38.11 -3.26 4.97
N GLY A 90 38.98 -3.12 3.98
CA GLY A 90 39.51 -4.24 3.19
C GLY A 90 38.55 -4.84 2.21
N LEU A 91 37.47 -4.13 1.85
CA LEU A 91 36.45 -4.59 0.89
C LEU A 91 36.69 -3.98 -0.50
N PRO A 92 36.61 -4.79 -1.58
CA PRO A 92 36.60 -4.26 -2.93
C PRO A 92 35.34 -3.41 -3.14
N ALA A 93 35.47 -2.29 -3.86
CA ALA A 93 34.37 -1.36 -4.07
C ALA A 93 34.04 -1.15 -5.55
N LEU A 94 32.75 -1.16 -5.86
CA LEU A 94 32.19 -0.62 -7.09
C LEU A 94 31.82 0.85 -6.81
N VAL A 95 32.51 1.79 -7.43
CA VAL A 95 32.34 3.22 -7.19
C VAL A 95 31.60 3.86 -8.34
N VAL A 96 30.44 4.48 -8.06
CA VAL A 96 29.58 5.18 -9.03
C VAL A 96 29.07 6.48 -8.44
N ASP A 97 28.70 7.45 -9.26
CA ASP A 97 28.19 8.75 -8.76
C ASP A 97 26.89 8.63 -8.00
N ASP A 98 25.98 7.76 -8.45
CA ASP A 98 24.69 7.49 -7.81
C ASP A 98 24.47 5.98 -7.59
N PRO A 99 24.92 5.45 -6.44
CA PRO A 99 24.74 4.03 -6.13
C PRO A 99 23.28 3.62 -5.95
N ARG A 100 22.40 4.54 -5.53
CA ARG A 100 20.96 4.27 -5.40
C ARG A 100 20.32 3.96 -6.74
N ALA A 101 20.60 4.73 -7.76
CA ALA A 101 20.08 4.53 -9.12
C ALA A 101 20.59 3.23 -9.78
N ARG A 102 21.66 2.63 -9.24
CA ARG A 102 22.29 1.42 -9.82
C ARG A 102 21.93 0.14 -9.06
N MET A 103 21.54 0.24 -7.78
CA MET A 103 21.37 -0.95 -6.94
C MET A 103 20.23 -1.88 -7.40
N GLY A 104 19.18 -1.36 -8.02
CA GLY A 104 18.07 -2.16 -8.52
C GLY A 104 18.47 -3.07 -9.69
N GLU A 105 19.24 -2.53 -10.64
CA GLU A 105 19.76 -3.28 -11.79
C GLU A 105 20.76 -4.34 -11.33
N LEU A 106 21.64 -3.99 -10.39
CA LEU A 106 22.59 -4.94 -9.83
C LEU A 106 21.88 -6.06 -9.06
N ALA A 107 20.87 -5.72 -8.26
CA ALA A 107 20.05 -6.71 -7.56
C ALA A 107 19.37 -7.69 -8.55
N ALA A 108 18.81 -7.17 -9.63
CA ALA A 108 18.21 -8.00 -10.67
C ALA A 108 19.24 -8.95 -11.29
N THR A 109 20.45 -8.47 -11.59
CA THR A 109 21.53 -9.31 -12.13
C THR A 109 21.95 -10.38 -11.14
N ILE A 110 22.23 -10.02 -9.89
CA ILE A 110 22.67 -10.95 -8.83
C ILE A 110 21.63 -12.07 -8.61
N TYR A 111 20.33 -11.74 -8.67
CA TYR A 111 19.25 -12.71 -8.50
C TYR A 111 18.77 -13.35 -9.83
N GLY A 112 19.47 -13.11 -10.95
CA GLY A 112 19.17 -13.70 -12.26
C GLY A 112 17.84 -13.22 -12.86
N HIS A 113 17.56 -11.93 -12.75
CA HIS A 113 16.38 -11.24 -13.30
C HIS A 113 15.03 -11.91 -12.99
N PRO A 114 14.73 -12.19 -11.71
CA PRO A 114 13.60 -13.03 -11.31
C PRO A 114 12.24 -12.48 -11.74
N GLY A 115 12.12 -11.16 -11.88
CA GLY A 115 10.88 -10.53 -12.33
C GLY A 115 10.47 -10.90 -13.75
N ARG A 116 11.38 -11.42 -14.59
CA ARG A 116 11.04 -11.85 -15.97
C ARG A 116 10.20 -13.12 -16.02
N ASP A 117 10.24 -13.90 -14.95
CA ASP A 117 9.53 -15.18 -14.86
C ASP A 117 8.15 -15.04 -14.17
N LEU A 118 7.77 -13.82 -13.79
CA LEU A 118 6.52 -13.50 -13.11
C LEU A 118 5.64 -12.61 -13.97
N LEU A 119 4.34 -12.89 -14.04
CA LEU A 119 3.35 -11.93 -14.49
C LEU A 119 3.24 -10.83 -13.42
N GLN A 120 3.65 -9.61 -13.72
CA GLN A 120 3.69 -8.51 -12.77
C GLN A 120 2.58 -7.50 -13.01
N ILE A 121 1.71 -7.26 -12.02
CA ILE A 121 0.67 -6.23 -12.07
C ILE A 121 0.98 -5.20 -10.99
N GLY A 122 1.36 -3.98 -11.40
CA GLY A 122 1.69 -2.86 -10.51
C GLY A 122 0.54 -1.88 -10.39
N ILE A 123 0.13 -1.54 -9.18
CA ILE A 123 -1.00 -0.66 -8.92
C ILE A 123 -0.52 0.65 -8.27
N THR A 124 -0.81 1.79 -8.90
CA THR A 124 -0.55 3.12 -8.36
C THR A 124 -1.80 3.98 -8.31
N GLY A 125 -1.73 5.08 -7.59
CA GLY A 125 -2.81 6.05 -7.36
C GLY A 125 -2.72 6.63 -5.96
N THR A 126 -3.59 7.55 -5.61
CA THR A 126 -3.67 8.07 -4.24
C THR A 126 -4.38 7.07 -3.34
N SER A 127 -5.61 6.71 -3.67
CA SER A 127 -6.44 5.77 -2.91
C SER A 127 -6.74 4.51 -3.74
N GLY A 128 -7.13 3.41 -3.07
CA GLY A 128 -7.55 2.17 -3.72
C GLY A 128 -6.45 1.17 -4.06
N LYS A 129 -5.16 1.52 -3.99
CA LYS A 129 -4.03 0.62 -4.31
C LYS A 129 -4.11 -0.73 -3.60
N THR A 130 -4.24 -0.72 -2.28
CA THR A 130 -4.30 -1.93 -1.46
C THR A 130 -5.50 -2.79 -1.84
N THR A 131 -6.69 -2.17 -1.90
CA THR A 131 -7.90 -2.89 -2.27
C THR A 131 -7.78 -3.52 -3.65
N THR A 132 -7.34 -2.75 -4.65
CA THR A 132 -7.17 -3.26 -6.01
C THR A 132 -6.11 -4.36 -6.07
N ALA A 133 -5.00 -4.25 -5.33
CA ALA A 133 -3.97 -5.30 -5.29
C ALA A 133 -4.50 -6.63 -4.73
N TYR A 134 -5.29 -6.57 -3.64
CA TYR A 134 -5.95 -7.75 -3.08
C TYR A 134 -6.97 -8.36 -4.05
N LEU A 135 -7.77 -7.54 -4.72
CA LEU A 135 -8.77 -8.00 -5.69
C LEU A 135 -8.10 -8.63 -6.92
N VAL A 136 -7.03 -8.02 -7.43
CA VAL A 136 -6.22 -8.57 -8.53
C VAL A 136 -5.61 -9.92 -8.13
N GLU A 137 -4.96 -9.97 -6.96
CA GLU A 137 -4.33 -11.20 -6.48
C GLU A 137 -5.38 -12.31 -6.27
N GLY A 138 -6.54 -11.99 -5.68
CA GLY A 138 -7.64 -12.94 -5.51
C GLY A 138 -8.17 -13.49 -6.84
N GLY A 139 -8.30 -12.62 -7.85
CA GLY A 139 -8.68 -13.06 -9.20
C GLY A 139 -7.60 -13.92 -9.86
N LEU A 140 -6.31 -13.59 -9.71
CA LEU A 140 -5.20 -14.40 -10.22
C LEU A 140 -5.15 -15.79 -9.58
N ARG A 141 -5.47 -15.93 -8.30
CA ARG A 141 -5.47 -17.21 -7.56
C ARG A 141 -6.37 -18.28 -8.17
N THR A 142 -7.35 -17.90 -8.95
CA THR A 142 -8.21 -18.86 -9.65
C THR A 142 -7.48 -19.66 -10.73
N ALA A 143 -6.36 -19.15 -11.23
CA ALA A 143 -5.64 -19.71 -12.37
C ALA A 143 -4.13 -19.88 -12.15
N LYS A 144 -3.55 -19.24 -11.12
CA LYS A 144 -2.09 -19.14 -10.94
C LYS A 144 -1.69 -19.23 -9.47
N SER A 145 -0.43 -19.63 -9.23
CA SER A 145 0.24 -19.42 -7.96
C SER A 145 0.62 -17.93 -7.84
N THR A 146 0.23 -17.28 -6.74
CA THR A 146 0.31 -15.82 -6.64
C THR A 146 1.18 -15.31 -5.52
N GLY A 147 1.69 -14.10 -5.70
CA GLY A 147 2.27 -13.24 -4.68
C GLY A 147 1.51 -11.93 -4.54
N LEU A 148 1.58 -11.34 -3.37
CA LEU A 148 1.05 -10.01 -3.06
C LEU A 148 2.14 -9.19 -2.38
N ILE A 149 2.32 -7.93 -2.80
CA ILE A 149 3.23 -6.99 -2.15
C ILE A 149 2.47 -5.67 -1.91
N GLY A 150 2.30 -5.30 -0.66
CA GLY A 150 1.54 -4.10 -0.35
C GLY A 150 1.71 -3.57 1.07
N THR A 151 0.92 -2.57 1.39
CA THR A 151 0.95 -1.84 2.66
C THR A 151 0.60 -2.73 3.85
N VAL A 152 -0.38 -3.60 3.68
CA VAL A 152 -0.91 -4.44 4.76
C VAL A 152 0.03 -5.59 5.07
N GLU A 153 0.41 -6.32 4.02
CA GLU A 153 1.26 -7.50 4.10
C GLU A 153 1.93 -7.77 2.76
N MET A 154 2.91 -8.65 2.78
CA MET A 154 3.39 -9.37 1.62
C MET A 154 2.95 -10.82 1.74
N ARG A 155 2.67 -11.48 0.61
CA ARG A 155 2.34 -12.92 0.57
C ARG A 155 3.09 -13.64 -0.54
N ILE A 156 3.47 -14.88 -0.28
CA ILE A 156 3.98 -15.82 -1.28
C ILE A 156 3.15 -17.09 -1.13
N GLY A 157 2.22 -17.32 -2.03
CA GLY A 157 1.17 -18.31 -1.81
C GLY A 157 0.34 -17.97 -0.56
N ASP A 158 0.31 -18.87 0.42
CA ASP A 158 -0.40 -18.68 1.68
C ASP A 158 0.48 -18.13 2.82
N GLU A 159 1.81 -18.09 2.62
CA GLU A 159 2.72 -17.53 3.63
C GLU A 159 2.60 -16.00 3.68
N ARG A 160 2.27 -15.49 4.87
CA ARG A 160 2.19 -14.06 5.15
C ARG A 160 3.49 -13.55 5.72
N ILE A 161 3.96 -12.44 5.17
CA ILE A 161 5.20 -11.75 5.56
C ILE A 161 4.83 -10.34 5.96
N LYS A 162 5.30 -9.89 7.10
CA LYS A 162 5.05 -8.52 7.57
C LYS A 162 5.61 -7.50 6.58
N SER A 163 4.80 -6.55 6.19
CA SER A 163 5.23 -5.42 5.37
C SER A 163 5.80 -4.30 6.24
N GLU A 164 6.94 -3.75 5.85
CA GLU A 164 7.52 -2.56 6.48
C GLU A 164 7.22 -1.29 5.68
N ARG A 165 6.98 -1.46 4.39
CA ARG A 165 6.70 -0.38 3.43
C ARG A 165 5.71 -0.86 2.38
N THR A 166 4.92 0.07 1.86
CA THR A 166 4.00 -0.21 0.74
C THR A 166 4.70 -0.87 -0.45
N THR A 167 5.91 -0.39 -0.76
CA THR A 167 6.77 -0.89 -1.83
C THR A 167 8.15 -1.11 -1.24
N PRO A 168 8.70 -2.33 -1.23
CA PRO A 168 10.04 -2.64 -0.72
C PRO A 168 11.14 -1.85 -1.45
N GLU A 169 12.33 -1.75 -0.84
CA GLU A 169 13.51 -1.22 -1.53
C GLU A 169 13.93 -2.15 -2.67
N ALA A 170 14.61 -1.63 -3.68
CA ALA A 170 14.90 -2.38 -4.91
C ALA A 170 15.66 -3.68 -4.66
N THR A 171 16.59 -3.69 -3.71
CA THR A 171 17.35 -4.89 -3.31
C THR A 171 16.44 -5.98 -2.74
N ASP A 172 15.53 -5.57 -1.88
CA ASP A 172 14.59 -6.47 -1.19
C ASP A 172 13.51 -6.97 -2.14
N LEU A 173 13.06 -6.11 -3.06
CA LEU A 173 12.07 -6.46 -4.08
C LEU A 173 12.59 -7.53 -5.04
N GLN A 174 13.83 -7.39 -5.53
CA GLN A 174 14.43 -8.37 -6.41
C GLN A 174 14.71 -9.70 -5.67
N ALA A 175 15.12 -9.63 -4.41
CA ALA A 175 15.26 -10.82 -3.57
C ALA A 175 13.92 -11.53 -3.37
N LEU A 176 12.85 -10.77 -3.11
CA LEU A 176 11.49 -11.31 -2.93
C LEU A 176 10.97 -11.96 -4.21
N PHE A 177 11.19 -11.36 -5.38
CA PHE A 177 10.86 -11.98 -6.66
C PHE A 177 11.64 -13.28 -6.88
N ALA A 178 12.90 -13.34 -6.48
CA ALA A 178 13.68 -14.58 -6.56
C ALA A 178 13.14 -15.68 -5.63
N VAL A 179 12.69 -15.33 -4.43
CA VAL A 179 12.00 -16.27 -3.52
C VAL A 179 10.67 -16.73 -4.12
N MET A 180 9.89 -15.83 -4.72
CA MET A 180 8.65 -16.17 -5.40
C MET A 180 8.90 -17.16 -6.54
N ARG A 181 9.93 -16.93 -7.38
CA ARG A 181 10.35 -17.83 -8.44
C ARG A 181 10.76 -19.21 -7.90
N GLU A 182 11.56 -19.27 -6.83
CA GLU A 182 11.96 -20.54 -6.20
C GLU A 182 10.78 -21.37 -5.70
N ARG A 183 9.71 -20.69 -5.28
CA ARG A 183 8.48 -21.31 -4.76
C ARG A 183 7.43 -21.56 -5.83
N GLY A 184 7.76 -21.32 -7.09
CA GLY A 184 6.84 -21.56 -8.21
C GLY A 184 5.69 -20.57 -8.30
N THR A 185 5.84 -19.36 -7.75
CA THR A 185 4.89 -18.28 -7.97
C THR A 185 4.93 -17.87 -9.45
N GLU A 186 3.76 -17.70 -10.07
CA GLU A 186 3.61 -17.37 -11.48
C GLU A 186 3.19 -15.91 -11.71
N ALA A 187 2.52 -15.30 -10.73
CA ALA A 187 2.01 -13.93 -10.85
C ALA A 187 2.13 -13.16 -9.54
N VAL A 188 2.31 -11.85 -9.61
CA VAL A 188 2.37 -10.96 -8.46
C VAL A 188 1.55 -9.70 -8.69
N ALA A 189 0.69 -9.37 -7.72
CA ALA A 189 0.05 -8.07 -7.62
C ALA A 189 0.79 -7.20 -6.59
N MET A 190 1.10 -5.95 -6.94
CA MET A 190 1.95 -5.14 -6.09
C MET A 190 1.54 -3.66 -6.09
N GLU A 191 1.52 -3.06 -4.90
CA GLU A 191 1.35 -1.62 -4.74
C GLU A 191 2.63 -0.88 -5.12
N VAL A 192 2.51 0.14 -5.98
CA VAL A 192 3.61 1.01 -6.41
C VAL A 192 3.33 2.45 -5.95
N SER A 193 3.99 2.89 -4.88
CA SER A 193 3.84 4.24 -4.36
C SER A 193 4.62 5.27 -5.18
N SER A 194 4.21 6.55 -5.12
CA SER A 194 4.98 7.65 -5.76
C SER A 194 6.40 7.76 -5.20
N HIS A 195 6.57 7.58 -3.89
CA HIS A 195 7.89 7.50 -3.27
C HIS A 195 8.76 6.40 -3.87
N ALA A 196 8.16 5.23 -4.15
CA ALA A 196 8.89 4.11 -4.75
C ALA A 196 9.39 4.43 -6.16
N LEU A 197 8.59 5.16 -6.94
CA LEU A 197 8.96 5.59 -8.29
C LEU A 197 10.07 6.64 -8.26
N VAL A 198 9.97 7.64 -7.38
CA VAL A 198 10.99 8.69 -7.23
C VAL A 198 12.31 8.13 -6.66
N LEU A 199 12.22 7.23 -5.66
CA LEU A 199 13.39 6.66 -5.00
C LEU A 199 13.98 5.43 -5.70
N GLY A 200 13.50 5.08 -6.90
CA GLY A 200 14.04 3.98 -7.70
C GLY A 200 13.79 2.58 -7.12
N ARG A 201 12.80 2.41 -6.21
CA ARG A 201 12.53 1.10 -5.57
C ARG A 201 12.05 0.04 -6.53
N VAL A 202 11.43 0.44 -7.63
CA VAL A 202 10.99 -0.43 -8.71
C VAL A 202 11.91 -0.39 -9.93
N ASP A 203 13.16 0.05 -9.74
CA ASP A 203 14.17 -0.02 -10.79
C ASP A 203 14.45 -1.49 -11.14
N ALA A 204 14.64 -1.75 -12.43
CA ALA A 204 14.71 -3.09 -13.02
C ALA A 204 13.40 -3.93 -12.96
N CYS A 205 12.27 -3.34 -12.56
CA CYS A 205 10.94 -3.95 -12.75
C CYS A 205 10.30 -3.42 -14.04
N VAL A 206 9.75 -4.33 -14.82
CA VAL A 206 8.91 -4.01 -15.99
C VAL A 206 7.58 -4.75 -15.80
N PHE A 207 6.59 -4.03 -15.31
CA PHE A 207 5.25 -4.58 -15.09
C PHE A 207 4.58 -4.95 -16.42
N ASP A 208 3.96 -6.11 -16.49
CA ASP A 208 3.13 -6.47 -17.65
C ASP A 208 1.94 -5.52 -17.73
N ILE A 209 1.37 -5.17 -16.59
CA ILE A 209 0.26 -4.24 -16.47
C ILE A 209 0.52 -3.24 -15.35
N ALA A 210 0.35 -1.95 -15.64
CA ALA A 210 0.32 -0.86 -14.69
C ALA A 210 -1.11 -0.36 -14.52
N VAL A 211 -1.62 -0.29 -13.30
CA VAL A 211 -2.97 0.19 -13.00
C VAL A 211 -2.90 1.56 -12.33
N PHE A 212 -3.68 2.53 -12.84
CA PHE A 212 -3.88 3.83 -12.21
C PHE A 212 -5.31 3.93 -11.66
N THR A 213 -5.43 4.17 -10.36
CA THR A 213 -6.74 4.23 -9.69
C THR A 213 -7.33 5.64 -9.64
N ASN A 214 -6.58 6.62 -9.16
CA ASN A 214 -6.99 8.02 -9.02
C ASN A 214 -5.83 8.90 -8.55
N LEU A 215 -6.03 10.24 -8.59
CA LEU A 215 -5.12 11.20 -7.98
C LEU A 215 -5.88 12.28 -7.20
N SER A 216 -5.54 12.47 -5.94
CA SER A 216 -5.99 13.56 -5.09
C SER A 216 -4.82 14.05 -4.22
N PRO A 217 -4.88 15.24 -3.60
CA PRO A 217 -3.77 15.79 -2.82
C PRO A 217 -3.29 14.85 -1.72
N GLU A 218 -2.03 14.45 -1.80
CA GLU A 218 -1.35 13.61 -0.81
C GLU A 218 0.17 13.76 -0.94
N HIS A 219 0.89 13.53 0.17
CA HIS A 219 2.36 13.56 0.20
C HIS A 219 2.97 14.89 -0.27
N MET A 220 2.31 16.02 0.04
CA MET A 220 2.84 17.34 -0.29
C MET A 220 4.06 17.73 0.56
N GLU A 221 4.37 16.97 1.61
CA GLU A 221 5.63 17.05 2.34
C GLU A 221 6.82 16.45 1.58
N PHE A 222 6.55 15.61 0.60
CA PHE A 222 7.56 14.94 -0.23
C PHE A 222 7.57 15.46 -1.67
N HIS A 223 6.40 15.78 -2.23
CA HIS A 223 6.24 16.31 -3.57
C HIS A 223 6.08 17.83 -3.53
N SER A 224 6.71 18.54 -4.47
CA SER A 224 6.65 19.99 -4.56
C SER A 224 5.28 20.56 -4.94
N GLY A 225 4.34 19.69 -5.34
CA GLY A 225 2.97 20.04 -5.71
C GLY A 225 2.29 18.90 -6.47
N MET A 226 1.03 19.13 -6.88
CA MET A 226 0.23 18.12 -7.58
C MET A 226 0.83 17.70 -8.92
N GLU A 227 1.50 18.61 -9.62
CA GLU A 227 2.17 18.28 -10.89
C GLU A 227 3.34 17.31 -10.68
N ASP A 228 4.20 17.56 -9.70
CA ASP A 228 5.31 16.68 -9.35
C ASP A 228 4.78 15.31 -8.89
N TYR A 229 3.71 15.30 -8.10
CA TYR A 229 3.06 14.07 -7.66
C TYR A 229 2.45 13.26 -8.82
N PHE A 230 1.81 13.94 -9.78
CA PHE A 230 1.30 13.32 -11.00
C PHE A 230 2.44 12.73 -11.84
N GLN A 231 3.47 13.52 -12.12
CA GLN A 231 4.61 13.08 -12.93
C GLN A 231 5.36 11.90 -12.29
N ALA A 232 5.47 11.88 -10.96
CA ALA A 232 6.03 10.74 -10.25
C ALA A 232 5.28 9.44 -10.57
N LYS A 233 3.93 9.46 -10.56
CA LYS A 233 3.12 8.28 -10.89
C LYS A 233 3.10 7.97 -12.38
N ALA A 234 3.10 8.98 -13.24
CA ALA A 234 3.11 8.82 -14.69
C ALA A 234 4.34 8.05 -15.19
N GLN A 235 5.46 8.10 -14.45
CA GLN A 235 6.65 7.29 -14.78
C GLN A 235 6.34 5.78 -14.90
N LEU A 236 5.33 5.27 -14.18
CA LEU A 236 4.96 3.87 -14.25
C LEU A 236 4.41 3.49 -15.64
N PHE A 237 3.87 4.46 -16.39
CA PHE A 237 3.22 4.27 -17.69
C PHE A 237 4.16 4.57 -18.86
N THR A 238 5.41 4.14 -18.70
CA THR A 238 6.46 4.27 -19.73
C THR A 238 7.03 2.89 -20.08
N PRO A 239 7.60 2.67 -21.30
CA PRO A 239 8.17 1.38 -21.71
C PRO A 239 9.30 0.88 -20.81
N LYS A 240 9.94 1.79 -20.06
CA LYS A 240 10.94 1.44 -19.04
C LYS A 240 10.31 0.70 -17.84
N ARG A 241 9.03 0.94 -17.54
CA ARG A 241 8.37 0.48 -16.32
C ARG A 241 7.21 -0.47 -16.55
N SER A 242 6.51 -0.38 -17.68
CA SER A 242 5.38 -1.27 -17.96
C SER A 242 5.19 -1.51 -19.46
N ARG A 243 4.36 -2.50 -19.77
CA ARG A 243 4.01 -2.88 -21.14
C ARG A 243 2.64 -2.38 -21.53
N LEU A 244 1.71 -2.30 -20.57
CA LEU A 244 0.32 -1.87 -20.76
C LEU A 244 -0.15 -1.08 -19.55
N GLY A 245 -0.89 0.01 -19.78
CA GLY A 245 -1.60 0.78 -18.77
C GLY A 245 -3.08 0.41 -18.68
N VAL A 246 -3.62 0.32 -17.47
CA VAL A 246 -5.07 0.26 -17.19
C VAL A 246 -5.39 1.50 -16.36
N VAL A 247 -6.13 2.45 -16.94
CA VAL A 247 -6.24 3.81 -16.40
C VAL A 247 -7.70 4.18 -16.14
N ASN A 248 -8.00 4.58 -14.90
CA ASN A 248 -9.28 5.19 -14.53
C ASN A 248 -9.41 6.57 -15.17
N VAL A 249 -10.50 6.83 -15.89
CA VAL A 249 -10.75 8.14 -16.52
C VAL A 249 -11.87 8.94 -15.85
N ASP A 250 -12.30 8.55 -14.67
CA ASP A 250 -13.33 9.28 -13.93
C ASP A 250 -12.81 10.64 -13.43
N ASP A 251 -11.51 10.76 -13.08
CA ASP A 251 -10.89 12.03 -12.72
C ASP A 251 -10.08 12.67 -13.89
N GLU A 252 -9.74 13.96 -13.73
CA GLU A 252 -8.99 14.71 -14.75
C GLU A 252 -7.56 14.20 -14.96
N TYR A 253 -6.91 13.72 -13.88
CA TYR A 253 -5.55 13.21 -13.95
C TYR A 253 -5.49 11.85 -14.67
N GLY A 254 -6.52 11.02 -14.50
CA GLY A 254 -6.63 9.78 -15.24
C GLY A 254 -6.84 10.02 -16.73
N ARG A 255 -7.72 10.95 -17.13
CA ARG A 255 -7.89 11.35 -18.53
C ARG A 255 -6.61 11.92 -19.11
N ARG A 256 -5.90 12.75 -18.35
CA ARG A 256 -4.60 13.29 -18.74
C ARG A 256 -3.57 12.17 -18.91
N LEU A 257 -3.47 11.26 -17.96
CA LEU A 257 -2.54 10.13 -18.02
C LEU A 257 -2.80 9.24 -19.23
N ALA A 258 -4.06 8.96 -19.55
CA ALA A 258 -4.42 8.17 -20.72
C ALA A 258 -3.92 8.81 -22.03
N GLY A 259 -3.86 10.15 -22.09
CA GLY A 259 -3.31 10.89 -23.23
C GLY A 259 -1.78 11.04 -23.26
N GLU A 260 -1.13 11.04 -22.08
CA GLU A 260 0.32 11.27 -21.93
C GLU A 260 1.14 9.98 -21.82
N ALA A 261 0.51 8.84 -21.51
CA ALA A 261 1.19 7.55 -21.39
C ALA A 261 1.90 7.17 -22.69
N THR A 262 3.11 6.62 -22.55
CA THR A 262 3.93 6.19 -23.72
C THR A 262 3.91 4.68 -23.94
N VAL A 263 3.03 3.98 -23.23
CA VAL A 263 2.65 2.58 -23.44
C VAL A 263 1.20 2.50 -23.92
N PRO A 264 0.76 1.41 -24.53
CA PRO A 264 -0.67 1.19 -24.81
C PRO A 264 -1.49 1.33 -23.55
N VAL A 265 -2.69 1.93 -23.64
CA VAL A 265 -3.60 2.14 -22.52
C VAL A 265 -4.96 1.53 -22.81
N VAL A 266 -5.50 0.86 -21.82
CA VAL A 266 -6.90 0.46 -21.71
C VAL A 266 -7.55 1.33 -20.63
N THR A 267 -8.62 2.02 -20.99
CA THR A 267 -9.32 2.93 -20.09
C THR A 267 -10.50 2.26 -19.39
N TYR A 268 -10.80 2.66 -18.15
CA TYR A 268 -12.01 2.23 -17.47
C TYR A 268 -12.68 3.37 -16.72
N SER A 269 -14.01 3.24 -16.53
CA SER A 269 -14.82 4.21 -15.77
C SER A 269 -15.86 3.47 -14.92
N ALA A 270 -15.89 3.76 -13.63
CA ALA A 270 -16.93 3.31 -12.71
C ALA A 270 -18.16 4.23 -12.73
N GLU A 271 -18.02 5.46 -13.21
CA GLU A 271 -19.09 6.45 -13.38
C GLU A 271 -19.83 6.32 -14.72
N GLY A 272 -19.41 5.36 -15.56
CA GLY A 272 -20.05 5.07 -16.84
C GLY A 272 -19.68 6.02 -17.97
N HIS A 273 -18.50 6.63 -17.94
CA HIS A 273 -18.03 7.54 -19.00
C HIS A 273 -18.06 6.85 -20.37
N PRO A 274 -18.76 7.39 -21.36
CA PRO A 274 -19.05 6.69 -22.62
C PRO A 274 -17.80 6.38 -23.46
N ASP A 275 -16.74 7.17 -23.33
CA ASP A 275 -15.51 7.01 -24.09
C ASP A 275 -14.50 6.06 -23.43
N ALA A 276 -14.82 5.51 -22.25
CA ALA A 276 -13.99 4.50 -21.63
C ALA A 276 -14.16 3.13 -22.31
N ASP A 277 -13.05 2.39 -22.50
CA ASP A 277 -13.08 1.04 -23.07
C ASP A 277 -13.91 0.07 -22.24
N TRP A 278 -13.76 0.17 -20.92
CA TRP A 278 -14.52 -0.62 -19.95
C TRP A 278 -15.29 0.30 -19.01
N ARG A 279 -16.53 -0.03 -18.72
CA ARG A 279 -17.35 0.79 -17.81
C ARG A 279 -18.30 -0.03 -16.96
N ALA A 280 -18.59 0.50 -15.76
CA ALA A 280 -19.67 -0.02 -14.94
C ALA A 280 -21.02 0.54 -15.39
N ASP A 281 -22.03 -0.30 -15.37
CA ASP A 281 -23.42 0.03 -15.65
C ASP A 281 -24.32 -0.65 -14.63
N GLU A 282 -25.56 -0.17 -14.46
CA GLU A 282 -26.56 -0.74 -13.54
C GLU A 282 -26.04 -0.92 -12.10
N VAL A 283 -25.23 0.03 -11.62
CA VAL A 283 -24.57 -0.06 -10.31
C VAL A 283 -25.60 0.01 -9.16
N LYS A 284 -25.57 -1.02 -8.31
CA LYS A 284 -26.38 -1.11 -7.09
C LYS A 284 -25.43 -1.26 -5.89
N VAL A 285 -25.33 -0.19 -5.10
CA VAL A 285 -24.50 -0.18 -3.89
C VAL A 285 -25.31 -0.69 -2.72
N GLY A 286 -24.87 -1.79 -2.12
CA GLY A 286 -25.45 -2.36 -0.90
C GLY A 286 -24.61 -2.08 0.34
N PRO A 287 -25.09 -2.48 1.51
CA PRO A 287 -24.39 -2.28 2.79
C PRO A 287 -23.10 -3.12 2.91
N LEU A 288 -23.06 -4.28 2.27
CA LEU A 288 -21.94 -5.23 2.38
C LEU A 288 -21.14 -5.38 1.09
N ASP A 289 -21.82 -5.20 -0.04
CA ASP A 289 -21.26 -5.41 -1.37
C ASP A 289 -21.91 -4.46 -2.37
N SER A 290 -21.45 -4.50 -3.60
CA SER A 290 -22.09 -3.79 -4.70
C SER A 290 -22.18 -4.72 -5.90
N THR A 291 -23.28 -4.65 -6.65
CA THR A 291 -23.46 -5.39 -7.90
C THR A 291 -23.54 -4.42 -9.07
N PHE A 292 -22.99 -4.81 -10.20
CA PHE A 292 -23.01 -3.99 -11.41
C PHE A 292 -22.76 -4.84 -12.65
N THR A 293 -23.05 -4.29 -13.82
CA THR A 293 -22.70 -4.88 -15.12
C THR A 293 -21.42 -4.23 -15.62
N VAL A 294 -20.43 -5.01 -16.01
CA VAL A 294 -19.25 -4.52 -16.71
C VAL A 294 -19.51 -4.58 -18.21
N LEU A 295 -19.35 -3.45 -18.88
CA LEU A 295 -19.44 -3.32 -20.33
C LEU A 295 -18.02 -3.22 -20.89
N GLY A 296 -17.66 -4.09 -21.82
CA GLY A 296 -16.35 -4.12 -22.47
C GLY A 296 -16.35 -3.67 -23.92
N PRO A 297 -15.17 -3.44 -24.51
CA PRO A 297 -15.01 -2.80 -25.84
C PRO A 297 -15.49 -3.68 -27.01
N ARG A 298 -15.64 -4.98 -26.83
CA ARG A 298 -16.13 -5.91 -27.86
C ARG A 298 -17.60 -6.29 -27.66
N GLY A 299 -18.33 -5.51 -26.82
CA GLY A 299 -19.72 -5.78 -26.51
C GLY A 299 -19.92 -6.77 -25.35
N GLU A 300 -18.88 -7.02 -24.58
CA GLU A 300 -18.98 -7.83 -23.36
C GLU A 300 -19.99 -7.20 -22.40
N ARG A 301 -20.83 -8.02 -21.81
CA ARG A 301 -21.71 -7.70 -20.67
C ARG A 301 -21.49 -8.75 -19.59
N ILE A 302 -20.81 -8.36 -18.52
CA ILE A 302 -20.32 -9.26 -17.48
C ILE A 302 -21.00 -8.88 -16.18
N ALA A 303 -21.68 -9.83 -15.53
CA ALA A 303 -22.20 -9.63 -14.18
C ALA A 303 -21.02 -9.58 -13.20
N ALA A 304 -20.93 -8.52 -12.43
CA ALA A 304 -19.85 -8.30 -11.47
C ALA A 304 -20.39 -7.97 -10.08
N ARG A 305 -19.63 -8.36 -9.07
CA ARG A 305 -19.89 -8.05 -7.68
C ARG A 305 -18.61 -7.58 -7.01
N SER A 306 -18.64 -6.39 -6.41
CA SER A 306 -17.62 -5.96 -5.47
C SER A 306 -17.88 -6.61 -4.12
N PRO A 307 -16.94 -7.37 -3.54
CA PRO A 307 -17.12 -7.96 -2.21
C PRO A 307 -17.01 -6.94 -1.07
N LEU A 308 -16.86 -5.67 -1.40
CA LEU A 308 -16.68 -4.56 -0.46
C LEU A 308 -17.74 -3.48 -0.70
N ALA A 309 -18.24 -2.90 0.38
CA ALA A 309 -19.19 -1.80 0.33
C ALA A 309 -18.58 -0.52 -0.24
N GLY A 310 -19.45 0.36 -0.74
CA GLY A 310 -19.09 1.71 -1.18
C GLY A 310 -18.78 1.85 -2.68
N PRO A 311 -19.17 2.99 -3.27
CA PRO A 311 -19.05 3.23 -4.71
C PRO A 311 -17.59 3.25 -5.19
N PHE A 312 -16.64 3.70 -4.37
CA PHE A 312 -15.22 3.67 -4.70
C PHE A 312 -14.68 2.22 -4.83
N ASN A 313 -15.32 1.24 -4.19
CA ASN A 313 -14.96 -0.17 -4.37
C ASN A 313 -15.52 -0.77 -5.65
N VAL A 314 -16.54 -0.18 -6.26
CA VAL A 314 -16.94 -0.50 -7.64
C VAL A 314 -15.80 -0.16 -8.59
N ALA A 315 -15.17 1.03 -8.45
CA ALA A 315 -14.02 1.42 -9.25
C ALA A 315 -12.80 0.50 -9.03
N ASN A 316 -12.49 0.15 -7.77
CA ASN A 316 -11.39 -0.76 -7.45
C ASN A 316 -11.64 -2.18 -8.03
N THR A 317 -12.89 -2.65 -7.96
CA THR A 317 -13.31 -3.95 -8.51
C THR A 317 -13.22 -3.97 -10.03
N LEU A 318 -13.73 -2.92 -10.68
CA LEU A 318 -13.64 -2.78 -12.13
C LEU A 318 -12.18 -2.71 -12.59
N ALA A 319 -11.32 -1.93 -11.89
CA ALA A 319 -9.88 -1.89 -12.15
C ALA A 319 -9.24 -3.28 -12.12
N ALA A 320 -9.59 -4.08 -11.10
CA ALA A 320 -9.08 -5.44 -10.96
C ALA A 320 -9.55 -6.34 -12.11
N ILE A 321 -10.84 -6.31 -12.45
CA ILE A 321 -11.40 -7.11 -13.56
C ILE A 321 -10.72 -6.74 -14.89
N VAL A 322 -10.57 -5.44 -15.17
CA VAL A 322 -9.93 -4.96 -16.41
C VAL A 322 -8.46 -5.35 -16.46
N ALA A 323 -7.72 -5.22 -15.35
CA ALA A 323 -6.32 -5.64 -15.27
C ALA A 323 -6.16 -7.15 -15.50
N LEU A 324 -7.03 -7.97 -14.93
CA LEU A 324 -7.04 -9.42 -15.12
C LEU A 324 -7.40 -9.82 -16.55
N ALA A 325 -8.39 -9.16 -17.16
CA ALA A 325 -8.76 -9.35 -18.56
C ALA A 325 -7.60 -8.95 -19.51
N ALA A 326 -6.92 -7.83 -19.20
CA ALA A 326 -5.72 -7.39 -19.91
C ALA A 326 -4.53 -8.37 -19.75
N ALA A 327 -4.47 -9.07 -18.61
CA ALA A 327 -3.51 -10.16 -18.37
C ALA A 327 -3.87 -11.48 -19.09
N GLY A 328 -4.98 -11.52 -19.81
CA GLY A 328 -5.41 -12.66 -20.61
C GLY A 328 -6.36 -13.64 -19.89
N LEU A 329 -6.89 -13.29 -18.71
CA LEU A 329 -7.95 -14.07 -18.08
C LEU A 329 -9.27 -13.82 -18.82
N ASP A 330 -10.14 -14.84 -18.82
CA ASP A 330 -11.53 -14.65 -19.23
C ASP A 330 -12.19 -13.59 -18.34
N PRO A 331 -12.88 -12.57 -18.89
CA PRO A 331 -13.41 -11.48 -18.09
C PRO A 331 -14.48 -11.90 -17.08
N GLN A 332 -15.31 -12.93 -17.36
CA GLN A 332 -16.27 -13.44 -16.38
C GLN A 332 -15.55 -14.22 -15.28
N ALA A 333 -14.54 -15.04 -15.61
CA ALA A 333 -13.75 -15.72 -14.62
C ALA A 333 -12.97 -14.74 -13.73
N ALA A 334 -12.49 -13.63 -14.30
CA ALA A 334 -11.87 -12.53 -13.54
C ALA A 334 -12.88 -11.90 -12.55
N ALA A 335 -14.09 -11.60 -13.00
CA ALA A 335 -15.16 -11.05 -12.15
C ALA A 335 -15.55 -12.00 -11.02
N ASP A 336 -15.69 -13.28 -11.31
CA ASP A 336 -16.02 -14.32 -10.32
C ASP A 336 -14.90 -14.48 -9.28
N GLY A 337 -13.64 -14.49 -9.72
CA GLY A 337 -12.49 -14.57 -8.84
C GLY A 337 -12.34 -13.37 -7.92
N VAL A 338 -12.58 -12.17 -8.44
CA VAL A 338 -12.60 -10.93 -7.65
C VAL A 338 -13.76 -10.94 -6.64
N ALA A 339 -14.94 -11.38 -7.04
CA ALA A 339 -16.11 -11.48 -6.16
C ALA A 339 -15.95 -12.48 -5.02
N ALA A 340 -15.04 -13.47 -5.17
CA ALA A 340 -14.75 -14.48 -4.15
C ALA A 340 -13.74 -14.00 -3.08
N VAL A 341 -13.15 -12.83 -3.22
CA VAL A 341 -12.23 -12.26 -2.21
C VAL A 341 -13.00 -12.01 -0.90
N PRO A 342 -12.57 -12.55 0.24
CA PRO A 342 -13.34 -12.49 1.49
C PRO A 342 -13.38 -11.09 2.12
N GLY A 343 -12.53 -10.17 1.64
CA GLY A 343 -12.35 -8.83 2.16
C GLY A 343 -10.90 -8.38 2.09
N VAL A 344 -10.64 -7.15 2.48
CA VAL A 344 -9.31 -6.56 2.52
C VAL A 344 -9.06 -6.03 3.94
N PRO A 345 -8.01 -6.48 4.64
CA PRO A 345 -7.80 -6.08 6.02
C PRO A 345 -7.73 -4.55 6.19
N GLY A 346 -8.57 -4.04 7.09
CA GLY A 346 -8.66 -2.60 7.38
C GLY A 346 -9.21 -1.74 6.25
N ARG A 347 -9.97 -2.29 5.32
CA ARG A 347 -10.65 -1.56 4.24
C ARG A 347 -12.14 -1.89 4.26
N LEU A 348 -12.93 -1.07 4.97
CA LEU A 348 -14.32 -1.36 5.31
C LEU A 348 -14.48 -2.82 5.78
N GLU A 349 -13.52 -3.29 6.56
CA GLU A 349 -13.48 -4.64 7.08
C GLU A 349 -14.60 -4.83 8.10
N ARG A 350 -15.52 -5.74 7.80
CA ARG A 350 -16.64 -6.04 8.67
C ARG A 350 -16.21 -6.81 9.91
N VAL A 351 -16.70 -6.40 11.07
CA VAL A 351 -16.60 -7.14 12.33
C VAL A 351 -18.01 -7.63 12.69
N ASP A 352 -18.20 -8.94 12.66
CA ASP A 352 -19.51 -9.57 12.86
C ASP A 352 -19.44 -10.60 13.98
N GLU A 353 -20.09 -10.29 15.08
CA GLU A 353 -20.25 -11.15 16.27
C GLU A 353 -21.74 -11.50 16.49
N GLY A 354 -22.59 -11.30 15.47
CA GLY A 354 -24.03 -11.52 15.56
C GLY A 354 -24.80 -10.36 16.19
N GLN A 355 -24.21 -9.17 16.26
CA GLN A 355 -24.87 -7.94 16.71
C GLN A 355 -25.90 -7.44 15.68
N PRO A 356 -26.97 -6.70 16.11
CA PRO A 356 -28.02 -6.23 15.21
C PRO A 356 -27.68 -4.92 14.48
N PHE A 357 -26.44 -4.44 14.54
CA PHE A 357 -25.93 -3.25 13.86
C PHE A 357 -24.70 -3.58 13.01
N PHE A 358 -24.39 -2.73 12.04
CA PHE A 358 -23.22 -2.90 11.19
C PHE A 358 -21.97 -2.32 11.85
N ALA A 359 -20.87 -3.08 11.89
CA ALA A 359 -19.62 -2.65 12.47
C ALA A 359 -18.48 -2.86 11.48
N VAL A 360 -17.68 -1.79 11.23
CA VAL A 360 -16.60 -1.80 10.23
C VAL A 360 -15.37 -1.07 10.73
N VAL A 361 -14.21 -1.55 10.27
CA VAL A 361 -12.90 -0.92 10.47
C VAL A 361 -12.35 -0.45 9.12
N ASP A 362 -11.85 0.79 9.06
CA ASP A 362 -11.29 1.36 7.85
C ASP A 362 -9.98 2.12 8.10
N TYR A 363 -9.13 2.17 7.10
CA TYR A 363 -7.85 2.91 7.13
C TYR A 363 -7.98 4.40 6.77
N ALA A 364 -9.16 4.91 6.54
CA ALA A 364 -9.38 6.31 6.20
C ALA A 364 -8.78 7.24 7.28
N HIS A 365 -7.70 7.92 6.94
CA HIS A 365 -6.91 8.79 7.82
C HIS A 365 -6.59 10.14 7.17
N LYS A 366 -7.36 10.52 6.13
CA LYS A 366 -7.33 11.79 5.42
C LYS A 366 -8.73 12.31 5.27
N THR A 367 -8.87 13.62 5.13
CA THR A 367 -10.18 14.28 5.03
C THR A 367 -11.04 13.67 3.93
N ASP A 368 -10.55 13.62 2.69
CA ASP A 368 -11.30 13.10 1.53
C ASP A 368 -11.70 11.62 1.70
N ALA A 369 -10.80 10.80 2.24
CA ALA A 369 -11.06 9.40 2.49
C ALA A 369 -12.12 9.23 3.60
N VAL A 370 -12.03 9.99 4.68
CA VAL A 370 -12.99 10.00 5.79
C VAL A 370 -14.36 10.41 5.29
N GLU A 371 -14.46 11.50 4.52
CA GLU A 371 -15.70 11.96 3.93
C GLU A 371 -16.29 10.89 2.99
N SER A 372 -15.47 10.32 2.12
CA SER A 372 -15.92 9.30 1.15
C SER A 372 -16.48 8.07 1.86
N VAL A 373 -15.82 7.58 2.90
CA VAL A 373 -16.28 6.43 3.69
C VAL A 373 -17.57 6.76 4.44
N LEU A 374 -17.65 7.92 5.11
CA LEU A 374 -18.85 8.33 5.84
C LEU A 374 -20.07 8.52 4.91
N ARG A 375 -19.86 9.17 3.76
CA ARG A 375 -20.92 9.33 2.75
C ARG A 375 -21.38 7.98 2.16
N ALA A 376 -20.45 7.05 1.95
CA ALA A 376 -20.77 5.71 1.47
C ALA A 376 -21.60 4.94 2.51
N LEU A 377 -21.16 4.94 3.78
CA LEU A 377 -21.87 4.26 4.86
C LEU A 377 -23.24 4.92 5.14
N ARG A 378 -23.34 6.24 5.07
CA ARG A 378 -24.63 6.93 5.25
C ARG A 378 -25.72 6.47 4.29
N LYS A 379 -25.36 6.15 3.04
CA LYS A 379 -26.32 5.67 2.02
C LYS A 379 -26.92 4.30 2.34
N VAL A 380 -26.24 3.51 3.14
CA VAL A 380 -26.60 2.12 3.44
C VAL A 380 -26.94 1.88 4.90
N THR A 381 -26.81 2.90 5.76
CA THR A 381 -27.17 2.85 7.19
C THR A 381 -28.63 3.27 7.34
N GLU A 382 -29.47 2.39 7.89
CA GLU A 382 -30.87 2.69 8.17
C GLU A 382 -31.05 3.58 9.38
N GLY A 383 -30.28 3.34 10.43
CA GLY A 383 -30.27 4.07 11.68
C GLY A 383 -29.20 5.19 11.74
N ARG A 384 -28.53 5.27 12.87
CA ARG A 384 -27.47 6.25 13.15
C ARG A 384 -26.10 5.76 12.69
N LEU A 385 -25.24 6.68 12.29
CA LEU A 385 -23.85 6.45 11.96
C LEU A 385 -22.96 6.96 13.10
N HIS A 386 -22.31 6.06 13.82
CA HIS A 386 -21.35 6.35 14.87
C HIS A 386 -19.94 6.19 14.29
N ALA A 387 -19.10 7.24 14.36
CA ALA A 387 -17.76 7.20 13.78
C ALA A 387 -16.69 7.53 14.83
N VAL A 388 -15.77 6.60 15.03
CA VAL A 388 -14.58 6.76 15.88
C VAL A 388 -13.40 7.12 14.98
N LEU A 389 -12.74 8.26 15.27
CA LEU A 389 -11.65 8.78 14.44
C LEU A 389 -10.59 9.46 15.29
N GLY A 390 -9.31 9.24 14.94
CA GLY A 390 -8.16 9.93 15.50
C GLY A 390 -7.21 10.47 14.43
N CYS A 391 -6.27 11.31 14.85
CA CYS A 391 -5.16 11.77 14.02
C CYS A 391 -3.81 11.41 14.62
N GLY A 392 -2.83 11.10 13.76
CA GLY A 392 -1.46 10.81 14.18
C GLY A 392 -0.67 12.07 14.54
N GLY A 393 0.26 11.93 15.49
CA GLY A 393 1.31 12.91 15.79
C GLY A 393 2.52 12.75 14.85
N ASP A 394 3.44 13.74 14.87
CA ASP A 394 4.66 13.81 14.05
C ASP A 394 4.41 13.61 12.54
N ARG A 395 3.25 14.09 12.09
CA ARG A 395 2.78 14.00 10.70
C ARG A 395 2.11 15.33 10.32
N ASP A 396 1.54 15.36 9.12
CA ASP A 396 0.77 16.51 8.64
C ASP A 396 -0.31 16.93 9.66
N THR A 397 -0.12 18.10 10.25
CA THR A 397 -1.03 18.68 11.24
C THR A 397 -2.22 19.38 10.59
N THR A 398 -2.10 19.78 9.32
CA THR A 398 -3.10 20.59 8.61
C THR A 398 -4.42 19.85 8.38
N LYS A 399 -4.38 18.52 8.39
CA LYS A 399 -5.57 17.68 8.21
C LYS A 399 -6.43 17.51 9.47
N ARG A 400 -5.94 17.88 10.67
CA ARG A 400 -6.62 17.59 11.96
C ARG A 400 -7.95 18.30 12.07
N GLU A 401 -7.99 19.61 11.83
CA GLU A 401 -9.24 20.38 11.83
C GLU A 401 -10.22 19.92 10.74
N PRO A 402 -9.81 19.78 9.45
CA PRO A 402 -10.69 19.25 8.41
C PRO A 402 -11.25 17.86 8.72
N MET A 403 -10.45 16.94 9.28
CA MET A 403 -10.91 15.59 9.66
C MET A 403 -11.91 15.66 10.82
N GLY A 404 -11.68 16.50 11.82
CA GLY A 404 -12.63 16.77 12.90
C GLY A 404 -13.95 17.33 12.40
N ALA A 405 -13.90 18.26 11.45
CA ALA A 405 -15.09 18.84 10.81
C ALA A 405 -15.84 17.78 9.97
N ALA A 406 -15.12 16.96 9.19
CA ALA A 406 -15.70 15.94 8.35
C ALA A 406 -16.48 14.90 9.18
N VAL A 407 -15.87 14.35 10.24
CA VAL A 407 -16.56 13.35 11.06
C VAL A 407 -17.77 13.95 11.79
N ALA A 408 -17.67 15.19 12.27
CA ALA A 408 -18.77 15.88 12.93
C ALA A 408 -19.93 16.22 11.98
N ARG A 409 -19.67 16.46 10.70
CA ARG A 409 -20.69 16.78 9.69
C ARG A 409 -21.40 15.55 9.16
N PHE A 410 -20.70 14.42 8.98
CA PHE A 410 -21.24 13.28 8.26
C PHE A 410 -21.63 12.09 9.15
N ALA A 411 -21.28 12.09 10.43
CA ALA A 411 -21.72 11.11 11.40
C ALA A 411 -22.77 11.70 12.35
N ASP A 412 -23.72 10.87 12.78
CA ASP A 412 -24.69 11.25 13.83
C ASP A 412 -24.02 11.34 15.21
N THR A 413 -22.97 10.51 15.42
CA THR A 413 -22.10 10.61 16.60
C THR A 413 -20.64 10.56 16.15
N ALA A 414 -19.93 11.63 16.37
CA ALA A 414 -18.49 11.77 16.14
C ALA A 414 -17.73 11.50 17.44
N VAL A 415 -16.95 10.42 17.49
CA VAL A 415 -16.12 10.06 18.64
C VAL A 415 -14.66 10.33 18.30
N LEU A 416 -14.11 11.42 18.80
CA LEU A 416 -12.73 11.82 18.59
C LEU A 416 -11.82 11.10 19.60
N THR A 417 -10.72 10.49 19.14
CA THR A 417 -9.83 9.71 20.00
C THR A 417 -8.37 9.75 19.51
N SER A 418 -7.46 9.17 20.29
CA SER A 418 -6.06 9.02 19.88
C SER A 418 -5.92 7.99 18.74
N ASP A 419 -5.02 8.29 17.81
CA ASP A 419 -4.51 7.35 16.81
C ASP A 419 -3.11 6.87 17.26
N ASN A 420 -2.04 7.35 16.64
CA ASN A 420 -0.65 7.21 17.06
C ASN A 420 -0.12 8.60 17.47
N PRO A 421 -0.22 9.02 18.74
CA PRO A 421 0.26 10.35 19.15
C PRO A 421 1.76 10.55 18.95
N ARG A 422 2.53 9.47 18.95
CA ARG A 422 4.00 9.46 18.85
C ARG A 422 4.63 10.36 19.92
N SER A 423 5.42 11.36 19.53
CA SER A 423 6.07 12.28 20.48
C SER A 423 5.18 13.45 20.91
N GLU A 424 4.02 13.66 20.27
CA GLU A 424 3.11 14.76 20.60
C GLU A 424 2.16 14.42 21.76
N ASP A 425 1.70 15.45 22.46
CA ASP A 425 0.63 15.33 23.45
C ASP A 425 -0.70 14.94 22.77
N PRO A 426 -1.30 13.78 23.11
CA PRO A 426 -2.55 13.33 22.53
C PRO A 426 -3.71 14.34 22.73
N LEU A 427 -3.73 15.02 23.86
CA LEU A 427 -4.77 16.02 24.13
C LEU A 427 -4.65 17.25 23.24
N ALA A 428 -3.46 17.66 22.85
CA ALA A 428 -3.25 18.75 21.89
C ALA A 428 -3.75 18.39 20.50
N ILE A 429 -3.54 17.12 20.07
CA ILE A 429 -4.08 16.62 18.80
C ILE A 429 -5.61 16.62 18.83
N LEU A 430 -6.19 16.09 19.89
CA LEU A 430 -7.65 16.03 20.09
C LEU A 430 -8.28 17.44 20.16
N ALA A 431 -7.63 18.39 20.80
CA ALA A 431 -8.10 19.78 20.85
C ALA A 431 -8.21 20.39 19.45
N THR A 432 -7.22 20.14 18.58
CA THR A 432 -7.24 20.61 17.19
C THR A 432 -8.38 19.96 16.38
N MET A 433 -8.59 18.64 16.53
CA MET A 433 -9.72 17.96 15.89
C MET A 433 -11.07 18.49 16.39
N LEU A 434 -11.17 18.77 17.71
CA LEU A 434 -12.38 19.33 18.32
C LEU A 434 -12.68 20.75 17.83
N GLN A 435 -11.66 21.58 17.59
CA GLN A 435 -11.83 22.90 16.94
C GLN A 435 -12.48 22.74 15.56
N GLY A 436 -12.01 21.80 14.74
CA GLY A 436 -12.61 21.48 13.45
C GLY A 436 -14.06 21.02 13.59
N ALA A 437 -14.34 20.11 14.51
CA ALA A 437 -15.72 19.67 14.79
C ALA A 437 -16.63 20.82 15.25
N ALA A 438 -16.12 21.72 16.09
CA ALA A 438 -16.86 22.89 16.61
C ALA A 438 -17.12 23.94 15.52
N SER A 439 -16.32 23.99 14.46
CA SER A 439 -16.53 24.91 13.32
C SER A 439 -17.76 24.56 12.47
N VAL A 440 -18.24 23.31 12.57
CA VAL A 440 -19.47 22.86 11.87
C VAL A 440 -20.70 23.48 12.56
N PRO A 441 -21.62 24.11 11.82
CA PRO A 441 -22.83 24.67 12.38
C PRO A 441 -23.63 23.64 13.19
N ALA A 442 -24.21 24.04 14.32
CA ALA A 442 -24.89 23.11 15.24
C ALA A 442 -26.02 22.27 14.61
N HIS A 443 -26.68 22.82 13.58
CA HIS A 443 -27.77 22.14 12.87
C HIS A 443 -27.29 21.14 11.79
N GLU A 444 -25.98 21.20 11.46
CA GLU A 444 -25.34 20.26 10.52
C GLU A 444 -24.42 19.25 11.25
N ARG A 445 -24.25 19.43 12.55
CA ARG A 445 -23.26 18.73 13.36
C ARG A 445 -23.92 17.62 14.19
N GLY A 446 -23.39 16.41 14.07
CA GLY A 446 -23.72 15.33 14.98
C GLY A 446 -23.23 15.57 16.42
N GLU A 447 -23.61 14.69 17.32
CA GLU A 447 -23.09 14.69 18.69
C GLU A 447 -21.58 14.42 18.68
N VAL A 448 -20.80 15.24 19.40
CA VAL A 448 -19.34 15.10 19.46
C VAL A 448 -18.94 14.63 20.84
N GLN A 449 -18.17 13.51 20.90
CA GLN A 449 -17.58 12.97 22.13
C GLN A 449 -16.06 12.92 21.97
N VAL A 450 -15.33 13.02 23.06
CA VAL A 450 -13.86 12.98 23.09
C VAL A 450 -13.39 11.98 24.14
N PHE A 451 -12.57 11.02 23.72
CA PHE A 451 -11.92 10.07 24.59
C PHE A 451 -10.44 10.00 24.22
N GLU A 452 -9.53 10.19 25.17
CA GLU A 452 -8.12 9.99 24.91
C GLU A 452 -7.81 8.51 24.62
N ASP A 453 -8.35 7.61 25.44
CA ASP A 453 -8.21 6.17 25.27
C ASP A 453 -9.06 5.66 24.09
N ARG A 454 -8.40 5.06 23.10
CA ARG A 454 -9.05 4.58 21.89
C ARG A 454 -9.97 3.38 22.13
N ALA A 455 -9.62 2.48 23.08
CA ALA A 455 -10.48 1.35 23.40
C ALA A 455 -11.76 1.82 24.09
N ALA A 456 -11.67 2.80 24.99
CA ALA A 456 -12.83 3.44 25.60
C ALA A 456 -13.72 4.15 24.56
N ALA A 457 -13.13 4.82 23.57
CA ALA A 457 -13.86 5.44 22.47
C ALA A 457 -14.66 4.42 21.66
N ILE A 458 -14.02 3.30 21.28
CA ILE A 458 -14.67 2.20 20.53
C ILE A 458 -15.80 1.60 21.37
N ALA A 459 -15.57 1.31 22.65
CA ALA A 459 -16.58 0.78 23.55
C ALA A 459 -17.78 1.73 23.72
N ALA A 460 -17.53 3.05 23.80
CA ALA A 460 -18.59 4.06 23.92
C ALA A 460 -19.46 4.11 22.65
N ALA A 461 -18.86 4.02 21.46
CA ALA A 461 -19.59 3.97 20.20
C ALA A 461 -20.45 2.70 20.07
N VAL A 462 -19.89 1.54 20.44
CA VAL A 462 -20.58 0.24 20.44
C VAL A 462 -21.74 0.20 21.42
N ALA A 463 -21.55 0.74 22.63
CA ALA A 463 -22.59 0.77 23.67
C ALA A 463 -23.83 1.62 23.32
N ARG A 464 -23.69 2.51 22.32
CA ARG A 464 -24.79 3.39 21.84
C ARG A 464 -25.50 2.83 20.63
N ALA A 465 -24.90 1.84 19.96
CA ALA A 465 -25.44 1.31 18.71
C ALA A 465 -26.71 0.50 18.93
N GLU A 466 -27.73 0.85 18.18
CA GLU A 466 -29.04 0.19 18.15
C GLU A 466 -29.21 -0.63 16.86
N PRO A 467 -30.24 -1.48 16.75
CA PRO A 467 -30.52 -2.20 15.51
C PRO A 467 -30.66 -1.27 14.30
N GLY A 468 -29.95 -1.56 13.22
CA GLY A 468 -29.92 -0.75 12.00
C GLY A 468 -28.86 0.36 11.99
N ASP A 469 -28.14 0.59 13.09
CA ASP A 469 -27.04 1.53 13.17
C ASP A 469 -25.77 1.01 12.49
N THR A 470 -24.83 1.91 12.28
CA THR A 470 -23.47 1.58 11.81
C THR A 470 -22.45 2.16 12.77
N VAL A 471 -21.46 1.35 13.17
CA VAL A 471 -20.27 1.77 13.90
C VAL A 471 -19.06 1.70 12.97
N LEU A 472 -18.46 2.84 12.68
CA LEU A 472 -17.20 2.95 11.93
C LEU A 472 -16.05 3.24 12.88
N VAL A 473 -14.99 2.43 12.84
CA VAL A 473 -13.70 2.72 13.48
C VAL A 473 -12.68 3.03 12.38
N ALA A 474 -12.24 4.29 12.29
CA ALA A 474 -11.41 4.77 11.20
C ALA A 474 -10.03 5.26 11.68
N GLY A 475 -9.06 5.28 10.77
CA GLY A 475 -7.70 5.80 10.94
C GLY A 475 -6.63 4.71 10.87
N LYS A 476 -6.70 3.69 11.73
CA LYS A 476 -5.67 2.66 11.87
C LYS A 476 -5.86 1.46 10.95
N GLY A 477 -7.10 1.11 10.62
CA GLY A 477 -7.41 0.00 9.71
C GLY A 477 -6.74 -1.31 10.14
N HIS A 478 -5.73 -1.75 9.40
CA HIS A 478 -4.99 -3.01 9.63
C HIS A 478 -3.83 -2.89 10.63
N GLU A 479 -3.52 -1.71 11.14
CA GLU A 479 -2.40 -1.51 12.06
C GLU A 479 -2.61 -2.29 13.36
N GLN A 480 -1.54 -2.95 13.85
CA GLN A 480 -1.55 -3.79 15.05
C GLN A 480 -0.78 -3.17 16.22
N GLY A 481 -0.60 -1.87 16.22
CA GLY A 481 0.11 -1.15 17.27
C GLY A 481 -0.37 0.28 17.43
N GLN A 482 -0.15 0.83 18.61
CA GLN A 482 -0.34 2.25 18.93
C GLN A 482 0.96 2.82 19.49
N ASP A 483 1.53 3.81 18.83
CA ASP A 483 2.75 4.49 19.23
C ASP A 483 2.42 5.69 20.12
N ILE A 484 2.80 5.58 21.39
CA ILE A 484 2.63 6.63 22.40
C ILE A 484 4.00 6.91 23.03
N ALA A 485 4.51 8.12 22.87
CA ALA A 485 5.80 8.58 23.39
C ALA A 485 6.98 7.65 22.98
N GLY A 486 6.96 7.14 21.72
CA GLY A 486 7.98 6.24 21.19
C GLY A 486 7.86 4.79 21.67
N VAL A 487 6.83 4.45 22.44
CA VAL A 487 6.53 3.08 22.84
C VAL A 487 5.37 2.54 22.04
N VAL A 488 5.63 1.54 21.20
CA VAL A 488 4.57 0.86 20.43
C VAL A 488 3.94 -0.22 21.30
N ARG A 489 2.67 -0.05 21.63
CA ARG A 489 1.87 -1.04 22.35
C ARG A 489 1.01 -1.83 21.36
N PRO A 490 0.77 -3.13 21.59
CA PRO A 490 -0.18 -3.89 20.78
C PRO A 490 -1.56 -3.24 20.81
N PHE A 491 -2.13 -2.98 19.65
CA PHE A 491 -3.48 -2.43 19.49
C PHE A 491 -4.00 -2.71 18.08
N ASP A 492 -5.13 -3.37 17.98
CA ASP A 492 -5.79 -3.71 16.72
C ASP A 492 -7.27 -3.31 16.81
N ASP A 493 -7.68 -2.33 16.00
CA ASP A 493 -9.06 -1.81 15.99
C ASP A 493 -10.10 -2.93 15.81
N ARG A 494 -9.77 -3.95 15.00
CA ARG A 494 -10.66 -5.08 14.69
C ARG A 494 -10.91 -5.95 15.92
N GLN A 495 -9.84 -6.21 16.66
CA GLN A 495 -9.92 -7.00 17.89
C GLN A 495 -10.67 -6.22 18.98
N VAL A 496 -10.30 -4.96 19.20
CA VAL A 496 -10.95 -4.11 20.23
C VAL A 496 -12.44 -3.92 19.92
N LEU A 497 -12.79 -3.73 18.63
CA LEU A 497 -14.19 -3.63 18.22
C LEU A 497 -14.95 -4.94 18.46
N ARG A 498 -14.34 -6.09 18.16
CA ARG A 498 -14.90 -7.42 18.43
C ARG A 498 -15.17 -7.61 19.93
N GLU A 499 -14.18 -7.35 20.76
CA GLU A 499 -14.28 -7.46 22.23
C GLU A 499 -15.36 -6.54 22.79
N ALA A 500 -15.46 -5.30 22.27
CA ALA A 500 -16.50 -4.37 22.69
C ALA A 500 -17.92 -4.89 22.34
N ILE A 501 -18.09 -5.48 21.16
CA ILE A 501 -19.38 -6.07 20.73
C ILE A 501 -19.71 -7.30 21.60
N GLN A 502 -18.77 -8.20 21.83
CA GLN A 502 -18.96 -9.38 22.69
C GLN A 502 -19.40 -8.99 24.09
N LYS A 503 -18.75 -7.95 24.66
CA LYS A 503 -19.06 -7.46 26.00
C LYS A 503 -20.50 -6.94 26.13
N ILE A 504 -21.04 -6.20 25.17
CA ILE A 504 -22.44 -5.75 25.24
C ILE A 504 -23.45 -6.89 25.06
N GLN A 505 -23.02 -8.02 24.49
CA GLN A 505 -23.82 -9.23 24.34
C GLN A 505 -23.71 -10.16 25.57
N GLY A 506 -22.96 -9.77 26.62
CA GLY A 506 -22.76 -10.58 27.81
C GLY A 506 -21.86 -11.80 27.61
N ARG A 507 -20.96 -11.75 26.60
CA ARG A 507 -19.94 -12.77 26.32
C ARG A 507 -18.60 -12.26 26.86
N ASP A 508 -17.89 -13.11 27.60
CA ASP A 508 -16.51 -12.79 27.98
C ASP A 508 -15.62 -12.87 26.73
N PRO A 509 -14.73 -11.89 26.51
CA PRO A 509 -13.76 -11.98 25.41
C PRO A 509 -12.81 -13.16 25.63
N GLU A 510 -12.57 -13.97 24.61
CA GLU A 510 -11.62 -15.09 24.61
C GLU A 510 -10.16 -14.61 24.64
#